data_f999975fb4fa94e097a0b68d346735ef
#
_entry.id   f999975fb4fa94e097a0b68d346735ef
#
_cell.length_a   1.000
_cell.length_b   1.000
_cell.length_c   1.000
_cell.angle_alpha   90.00
_cell.angle_beta   90.00
_cell.angle_gamma   90.00
#
_symmetry.space_group_name_H-M   'P 1'
#
loop_
_entity.id
_entity.type
_entity.pdbx_description
1 polymer ?
#
loop_
_entity_poly.entity_id
_entity_poly.type
_entity_poly.pdbx_seq_one_letter_code
_entity_poly.pdbx_strand_id
1 'polypeptide(L)'
;MVEGSCHCGKIRIEVEAAPEKVTDCNCSICRRYGTLWAYYPPRQVRIIEDVPTQTYQWGDRSLYFHRCAECGCVTHWSPVDPARDRMGINANLLPPDVLAAAQVHHLDGASYGGFTR
;
A
#
# COMPACT_ATOMS: atom_id res chain seq x y z
N MET A 1 8.02 16.33 2.80
CA MET A 1 7.81 15.16 1.94
C MET A 1 8.52 13.97 2.55
N VAL A 2 7.89 12.82 2.54
CA VAL A 2 8.46 11.59 3.11
C VAL A 2 8.68 10.61 1.96
N GLU A 3 9.84 9.95 1.97
CA GLU A 3 10.23 9.02 0.92
C GLU A 3 10.48 7.63 1.48
N GLY A 4 10.14 6.63 0.68
CA GLY A 4 10.42 5.23 0.95
C GLY A 4 10.70 4.48 -0.32
N SER A 5 11.09 3.22 -0.20
CA SER A 5 11.36 2.39 -1.37
C SER A 5 11.13 0.91 -1.07
N CYS A 6 10.99 0.12 -2.14
CA CYS A 6 11.10 -1.32 -2.03
C CYS A 6 12.53 -1.72 -1.66
N HIS A 7 12.76 -2.99 -1.38
CA HIS A 7 14.06 -3.45 -0.90
C HIS A 7 15.20 -3.19 -1.90
N CYS A 8 14.97 -3.40 -3.20
CA CYS A 8 16.01 -3.17 -4.20
C CYS A 8 16.16 -1.68 -4.60
N GLY A 9 15.24 -0.82 -4.17
CA GLY A 9 15.27 0.61 -4.45
C GLY A 9 14.75 1.03 -5.81
N LYS A 10 14.29 0.11 -6.64
CA LYS A 10 13.83 0.43 -8.00
C LYS A 10 12.41 0.97 -8.06
N ILE A 11 11.62 0.76 -7.01
CA ILE A 11 10.32 1.43 -6.83
C ILE A 11 10.46 2.35 -5.64
N ARG A 12 10.23 3.64 -5.86
CA ARG A 12 10.32 4.65 -4.82
C ARG A 12 8.96 5.32 -4.65
N ILE A 13 8.65 5.69 -3.42
CA ILE A 13 7.39 6.31 -3.04
C ILE A 13 7.69 7.61 -2.35
N GLU A 14 7.02 8.68 -2.80
CA GLU A 14 7.07 9.98 -2.13
C GLU A 14 5.65 10.35 -1.72
N VAL A 15 5.45 10.72 -0.47
CA VAL A 15 4.16 11.20 0.04
C VAL A 15 4.33 12.60 0.63
N GLU A 16 3.29 13.41 0.55
CA GLU A 16 3.37 14.82 0.99
C GLU A 16 3.64 14.94 2.49
N ALA A 17 3.09 14.02 3.29
CA ALA A 17 3.22 14.06 4.74
C ALA A 17 3.32 12.66 5.30
N ALA A 18 4.00 12.52 6.45
CA ALA A 18 4.03 11.27 7.19
C ALA A 18 2.61 10.85 7.58
N PRO A 19 2.29 9.54 7.49
CA PRO A 19 0.97 9.08 7.90
C PRO A 19 0.82 9.17 9.41
N GLU A 20 -0.30 9.71 9.88
CA GLU A 20 -0.61 9.73 11.30
C GLU A 20 -1.07 8.35 11.78
N LYS A 21 -1.68 7.58 10.87
CA LYS A 21 -2.15 6.23 11.15
C LYS A 21 -1.89 5.32 9.98
N VAL A 22 -1.74 4.03 10.28
CA VAL A 22 -1.63 2.97 9.29
C VAL A 22 -2.62 1.87 9.65
N THR A 23 -3.07 1.13 8.64
CA THR A 23 -4.08 0.10 8.81
C THR A 23 -3.46 -1.29 8.68
N ASP A 24 -3.66 -2.09 9.72
CA ASP A 24 -3.35 -3.51 9.73
C ASP A 24 -4.66 -4.27 9.47
N CYS A 25 -4.84 -4.72 8.24
CA CYS A 25 -6.04 -5.45 7.83
C CYS A 25 -5.80 -6.95 7.88
N ASN A 26 -6.74 -7.69 8.46
CA ASN A 26 -6.65 -9.14 8.60
C ASN A 26 -7.35 -9.91 7.48
N CYS A 27 -7.77 -9.26 6.40
CA CYS A 27 -8.37 -9.97 5.26
C CYS A 27 -7.35 -10.95 4.64
N SER A 28 -7.85 -11.85 3.81
CA SER A 28 -7.05 -12.97 3.32
C SER A 28 -5.78 -12.54 2.59
N ILE A 29 -5.82 -11.45 1.85
CA ILE A 29 -4.66 -10.97 1.11
C ILE A 29 -3.74 -10.09 1.97
N CYS A 30 -4.30 -9.17 2.75
CA CYS A 30 -3.49 -8.24 3.52
C CYS A 30 -2.68 -8.95 4.61
N ARG A 31 -3.24 -9.96 5.27
CA ARG A 31 -2.49 -10.71 6.27
C ARG A 31 -1.36 -11.54 5.66
N ARG A 32 -1.53 -11.99 4.40
CA ARG A 32 -0.47 -12.73 3.71
C ARG A 32 0.64 -11.81 3.22
N TYR A 33 0.28 -10.62 2.77
CA TYR A 33 1.27 -9.61 2.39
C TYR A 33 2.04 -9.05 3.59
N GLY A 34 1.42 -9.02 4.77
CA GLY A 34 2.02 -8.40 5.95
C GLY A 34 2.15 -6.89 5.82
N THR A 35 1.28 -6.26 5.03
CA THR A 35 1.35 -4.83 4.77
C THR A 35 0.68 -4.01 5.86
N LEU A 36 1.19 -2.81 6.05
CA LEU A 36 0.54 -1.76 6.81
C LEU A 36 0.18 -0.65 5.82
N TRP A 37 -1.11 -0.43 5.63
CA TRP A 37 -1.57 0.50 4.61
C TRP A 37 -1.69 1.91 5.16
N ALA A 38 -1.10 2.88 4.46
CA ALA A 38 -1.35 4.30 4.66
C ALA A 38 -2.12 4.81 3.44
N TYR A 39 -3.22 5.51 3.69
CA TYR A 39 -4.12 5.95 2.64
C TYR A 39 -3.94 7.42 2.33
N TYR A 40 -3.93 7.75 1.05
CA TYR A 40 -3.77 9.11 0.55
C TYR A 40 -4.65 9.32 -0.68
N PRO A 41 -5.07 10.56 -0.95
CA PRO A 41 -5.50 10.90 -2.31
C PRO A 41 -4.33 10.70 -3.27
N PRO A 42 -4.57 10.17 -4.49
CA PRO A 42 -3.46 9.89 -5.43
C PRO A 42 -2.58 11.11 -5.74
N ARG A 43 -3.13 12.32 -5.72
CA ARG A 43 -2.36 13.54 -5.98
C ARG A 43 -1.29 13.83 -4.93
N GLN A 44 -1.38 13.21 -3.75
CA GLN A 44 -0.38 13.37 -2.67
C GLN A 44 0.71 12.30 -2.72
N VAL A 45 0.66 11.41 -3.68
CA VAL A 45 1.59 10.29 -3.80
C VAL A 45 2.27 10.33 -5.16
N ARG A 46 3.58 10.15 -5.14
CA ARG A 46 4.35 9.94 -6.37
C ARG A 46 5.03 8.59 -6.31
N ILE A 47 4.76 7.77 -7.31
CA ILE A 47 5.41 6.47 -7.48
C ILE A 47 6.43 6.59 -8.60
N ILE A 48 7.68 6.27 -8.32
CA ILE A 48 8.78 6.34 -9.28
C ILE A 48 9.22 4.91 -9.57
N GLU A 49 9.06 4.49 -10.81
CA GLU A 49 9.29 3.11 -11.23
C GLU A 49 10.50 3.05 -12.18
N ASP A 50 11.62 2.58 -11.68
CA ASP A 50 12.78 2.26 -12.53
C ASP A 50 12.61 0.91 -13.22
N VAL A 51 11.74 0.07 -12.70
CA VAL A 51 11.23 -1.16 -13.33
C VAL A 51 9.72 -1.15 -13.20
N PRO A 52 8.98 -1.87 -14.08
CA PRO A 52 7.54 -1.93 -13.93
C PRO A 52 7.13 -2.68 -12.66
N THR A 53 5.95 -2.35 -12.15
CA THR A 53 5.32 -3.17 -11.12
C THR A 53 4.53 -4.28 -11.77
N GLN A 54 4.42 -5.41 -11.08
CA GLN A 54 3.46 -6.46 -11.40
C GLN A 54 2.24 -6.28 -10.54
N THR A 55 1.07 -6.62 -11.07
CA THR A 55 -0.19 -6.39 -10.39
C THR A 55 -0.96 -7.68 -10.15
N TYR A 56 -1.78 -7.64 -9.10
CA TYR A 56 -2.70 -8.71 -8.77
C TYR A 56 -4.06 -8.13 -8.42
N GLN A 57 -5.10 -8.78 -8.87
CA GLN A 57 -6.48 -8.45 -8.54
C GLN A 57 -7.20 -9.68 -8.01
N TRP A 58 -8.16 -9.44 -7.11
CA TRP A 58 -9.02 -10.50 -6.58
C TRP A 58 -10.31 -9.88 -6.03
N GLY A 59 -11.23 -10.72 -5.57
CA GLY A 59 -12.50 -10.26 -5.01
C GLY A 59 -13.33 -9.51 -6.07
N ASP A 60 -13.75 -8.31 -5.77
CA ASP A 60 -14.52 -7.46 -6.68
C ASP A 60 -13.66 -6.80 -7.77
N ARG A 61 -12.35 -7.01 -7.74
CA ARG A 61 -11.38 -6.47 -8.70
C ARG A 61 -11.41 -4.94 -8.81
N SER A 62 -11.67 -4.28 -7.68
CA SER A 62 -11.71 -2.81 -7.63
C SER A 62 -10.34 -2.17 -7.43
N LEU A 63 -9.33 -2.97 -7.10
CA LEU A 63 -7.97 -2.51 -6.82
C LEU A 63 -6.96 -3.30 -7.63
N TYR A 64 -5.83 -2.64 -7.95
CA TYR A 64 -4.61 -3.29 -8.38
C TYR A 64 -3.63 -3.30 -7.22
N PHE A 65 -3.20 -4.48 -6.75
CA PHE A 65 -2.10 -4.59 -5.81
C PHE A 65 -0.80 -4.67 -6.59
N HIS A 66 0.12 -3.74 -6.33
CA HIS A 66 1.38 -3.63 -7.05
C HIS A 66 2.53 -4.19 -6.25
N ARG A 67 3.43 -4.89 -6.91
CA ARG A 67 4.69 -5.36 -6.34
C ARG A 67 5.85 -5.05 -7.29
N CYS A 68 7.02 -4.80 -6.74
CA CYS A 68 8.22 -4.61 -7.55
C CYS A 68 8.52 -5.88 -8.34
N ALA A 69 8.74 -5.73 -9.65
CA ALA A 69 9.05 -6.88 -10.50
C ALA A 69 10.41 -7.51 -10.17
N GLU A 70 11.30 -6.76 -9.51
CA GLU A 70 12.67 -7.21 -9.19
C GLU A 70 12.73 -7.88 -7.83
N CYS A 71 12.36 -7.18 -6.76
CA CYS A 71 12.51 -7.71 -5.40
C CYS A 71 11.23 -8.30 -4.82
N GLY A 72 10.09 -8.09 -5.47
CA GLY A 72 8.81 -8.67 -5.05
C GLY A 72 8.10 -7.96 -3.91
N CYS A 73 8.66 -6.89 -3.34
CA CYS A 73 7.99 -6.14 -2.28
C CYS A 73 6.66 -5.56 -2.78
N VAL A 74 5.60 -5.75 -2.00
CA VAL A 74 4.34 -5.06 -2.25
C VAL A 74 4.53 -3.59 -1.95
N THR A 75 4.21 -2.73 -2.91
CA THR A 75 4.50 -1.31 -2.83
C THR A 75 3.28 -0.47 -2.53
N HIS A 76 2.20 -0.70 -3.25
CA HIS A 76 0.99 0.10 -3.10
C HIS A 76 -0.18 -0.62 -3.75
N TRP A 77 -1.39 -0.12 -3.51
CA TRP A 77 -2.52 -0.44 -4.35
C TRP A 77 -3.08 0.83 -4.98
N SER A 78 -3.59 0.69 -6.19
CA SER A 78 -4.24 1.78 -6.91
C SER A 78 -5.68 1.38 -7.26
N PRO A 79 -6.61 2.35 -7.30
CA PRO A 79 -7.98 2.03 -7.69
C PRO A 79 -8.06 1.77 -9.19
N VAL A 80 -8.94 0.84 -9.56
CA VAL A 80 -9.29 0.61 -10.98
C VAL A 80 -10.08 1.79 -11.51
N ASP A 81 -11.03 2.31 -10.71
CA ASP A 81 -11.82 3.48 -11.08
C ASP A 81 -11.00 4.76 -10.86
N PRO A 82 -10.66 5.50 -11.93
CA PRO A 82 -9.86 6.73 -11.79
C PRO A 82 -10.58 7.84 -11.04
N ALA A 83 -11.89 7.76 -10.87
CA ALA A 83 -12.65 8.74 -10.08
C ALA A 83 -12.50 8.53 -8.58
N ARG A 84 -12.00 7.37 -8.13
CA ARG A 84 -11.79 7.09 -6.72
C ARG A 84 -10.56 7.86 -6.22
N ASP A 85 -10.79 8.79 -5.29
CA ASP A 85 -9.75 9.69 -4.77
C ASP A 85 -9.04 9.08 -3.56
N ARG A 86 -8.58 7.83 -3.70
CA ARG A 86 -7.90 7.14 -2.61
C ARG A 86 -7.00 6.05 -3.17
N MET A 87 -5.80 5.97 -2.64
CA MET A 87 -4.89 4.85 -2.85
C MET A 87 -4.20 4.48 -1.54
N GLY A 88 -3.65 3.29 -1.47
CA GLY A 88 -2.90 2.83 -0.31
C GLY A 88 -1.44 2.60 -0.66
N ILE A 89 -0.55 3.06 0.19
CA ILE A 89 0.87 2.70 0.10
C ILE A 89 1.22 1.74 1.23
N ASN A 90 2.19 0.87 0.98
CA ASN A 90 2.72 0.00 2.01
C ASN A 90 3.66 0.82 2.91
N ALA A 91 3.18 1.20 4.08
CA ALA A 91 3.92 2.04 5.00
C ALA A 91 5.20 1.38 5.52
N ASN A 92 5.32 0.05 5.40
CA ASN A 92 6.56 -0.65 5.74
C ASN A 92 7.76 -0.21 4.88
N LEU A 93 7.49 0.44 3.73
CA LEU A 93 8.55 0.96 2.86
C LEU A 93 9.05 2.33 3.30
N LEU A 94 8.34 3.01 4.19
CA LEU A 94 8.75 4.30 4.74
C LEU A 94 9.85 4.12 5.79
N PRO A 95 10.58 5.19 6.13
CA PRO A 95 11.61 5.08 7.16
C PRO A 95 11.08 4.54 8.48
N PRO A 96 11.88 3.73 9.23
CA PRO A 96 11.40 3.09 10.46
C PRO A 96 10.89 4.05 11.52
N ASP A 97 11.50 5.24 11.65
CA ASP A 97 11.04 6.26 12.60
C ASP A 97 9.69 6.84 12.24
N VAL A 98 9.42 7.01 10.95
CA VAL A 98 8.11 7.46 10.44
C VAL A 98 7.05 6.42 10.76
N LEU A 99 7.35 5.15 10.48
CA LEU A 99 6.43 4.06 10.76
C LEU A 99 6.16 3.91 12.26
N ALA A 100 7.20 4.02 13.09
CA ALA A 100 7.07 3.89 14.54
C ALA A 100 6.21 4.99 15.16
N ALA A 101 6.19 6.18 14.56
CA ALA A 101 5.38 7.30 15.05
C ALA A 101 3.91 7.20 14.66
N ALA A 102 3.57 6.34 13.70
CA ALA A 102 2.20 6.19 13.24
C ALA A 102 1.38 5.32 14.20
N GLN A 103 0.11 5.66 14.35
CA GLN A 103 -0.83 4.85 15.11
C GLN A 103 -1.32 3.68 14.25
N VAL A 104 -1.26 2.47 14.78
CA VAL A 104 -1.73 1.28 14.07
C VAL A 104 -3.21 1.04 14.38
N HIS A 105 -4.02 0.98 13.32
CA HIS A 105 -5.43 0.62 13.39
C HIS A 105 -5.61 -0.79 12.86
N HIS A 106 -6.27 -1.64 13.63
CA HIS A 106 -6.57 -3.01 13.20
C HIS A 106 -7.94 -3.04 12.55
N LEU A 107 -7.98 -3.41 11.27
CA LEU A 107 -9.20 -3.55 10.50
C LEU A 107 -9.57 -5.02 10.37
N ASP A 108 -10.78 -5.37 10.81
CA ASP A 108 -11.30 -6.73 10.66
C ASP A 108 -11.93 -6.90 9.28
N GLY A 109 -11.11 -6.83 8.24
CA GLY A 109 -11.55 -7.01 6.86
C GLY A 109 -12.03 -8.43 6.57
N ALA A 110 -11.58 -9.41 7.36
CA ALA A 110 -12.01 -10.80 7.19
C ALA A 110 -13.49 -11.00 7.48
N SER A 111 -14.09 -10.16 8.32
CA SER A 111 -15.51 -10.23 8.68
C SER A 111 -16.41 -9.46 7.73
N TYR A 112 -15.85 -8.64 6.84
CA TYR A 112 -16.64 -7.92 5.85
C TYR A 112 -16.82 -8.76 4.61
N GLY A 113 -18.05 -8.80 4.09
CA GLY A 113 -18.35 -9.57 2.88
C GLY A 113 -17.48 -9.18 1.71
N GLY A 114 -17.12 -10.16 0.89
CA GLY A 114 -16.29 -9.96 -0.29
C GLY A 114 -14.79 -10.15 -0.05
N PHE A 115 -14.33 -10.09 1.18
CA PHE A 115 -12.92 -10.31 1.52
C PHE A 115 -12.77 -11.57 2.36
N THR A 116 -13.32 -12.64 1.88
CA THR A 116 -13.20 -13.95 2.51
C THR A 116 -11.88 -14.60 2.14
N ARG A 117 -11.49 -15.50 2.97
CA ARG A 117 -10.27 -16.28 2.75
C ARG A 117 -10.47 -17.35 1.71
#